data_8ca6f5b70b7882c540eb8c414f32aeb1
#
_entry.id   8ca6f5b70b7882c540eb8c414f32aeb1
#
_cell.length_a   1.000
_cell.length_b   1.000
_cell.length_c   1.000
_cell.angle_alpha   90.00
_cell.angle_beta   90.00
_cell.angle_gamma   90.00
#
_symmetry.space_group_name_H-M   'P 1'
#
loop_
_entity.id
_entity.type
_entity.pdbx_description
1 polymer ?
#
loop_
_entity_poly.entity_id
_entity_poly.type
_entity_poly.pdbx_seq_one_letter_code
_entity_poly.pdbx_strand_id
1 'polypeptide(L)'
;MKLQEVILKAMAGKLTWIAAAEIIGVTDRTMRRWRERWQKHGYSGLWDCRKKRPSPKRVPVEQLEQVLQLYREQYFDFNVRHFHEKLVEVHDIHFSYSWVKTALQEAGLVKRRKKPGSHRKRRPRRPLPGMMLHIDGSKHRWFGDQRQYELIVVLDDATSEIYYAQLMEAESTRTIMIALREVIESKGVFCSLYSDRAGHFFVTPKRGERVDLTRPTQVGRALQELGIRMIPAYSPQARGRNICVTAAATAGNDAAYRRQQTPVVWRPTPV
;
A
#
# COMPACT_ATOMS: atom_id res chain seq x y z
N MET A 1 -36.35 3.18 -28.99
CA MET A 1 -36.79 4.51 -29.48
C MET A 1 -35.83 5.57 -28.93
N LYS A 2 -35.35 6.50 -29.76
CA LYS A 2 -34.40 7.53 -29.25
C LYS A 2 -35.16 8.55 -28.41
N LEU A 3 -34.61 8.99 -27.30
CA LEU A 3 -35.17 9.99 -26.37
C LEU A 3 -35.84 11.17 -27.10
N GLN A 4 -35.19 11.64 -28.13
CA GLN A 4 -35.62 12.78 -28.95
C GLN A 4 -36.92 12.54 -29.70
N GLU A 5 -37.12 11.33 -30.27
CA GLU A 5 -38.34 10.98 -30.99
C GLU A 5 -39.56 10.95 -30.08
N VAL A 6 -39.38 10.47 -28.85
CA VAL A 6 -40.48 10.42 -27.87
C VAL A 6 -40.88 11.82 -27.43
N ILE A 7 -39.92 12.69 -27.18
CA ILE A 7 -40.18 14.08 -26.81
C ILE A 7 -40.83 14.84 -27.95
N LEU A 8 -40.38 14.66 -29.19
CA LEU A 8 -41.01 15.31 -30.36
C LEU A 8 -42.45 14.81 -30.59
N LYS A 9 -42.73 13.52 -30.39
CA LYS A 9 -44.10 12.98 -30.47
C LYS A 9 -44.99 13.55 -29.36
N ALA A 10 -44.46 13.74 -28.16
CA ALA A 10 -45.20 14.36 -27.06
C ALA A 10 -45.46 15.86 -27.31
N MET A 11 -44.49 16.57 -27.89
CA MET A 11 -44.67 17.96 -28.31
C MET A 11 -45.70 18.13 -29.43
N ALA A 12 -45.70 17.20 -30.39
CA ALA A 12 -46.70 17.17 -31.49
C ALA A 12 -48.08 16.70 -31.06
N GLY A 13 -48.31 16.45 -29.77
CA GLY A 13 -49.60 15.97 -29.25
C GLY A 13 -49.94 14.50 -29.60
N LYS A 14 -49.02 13.76 -30.23
CA LYS A 14 -49.18 12.36 -30.60
C LYS A 14 -49.05 11.38 -29.43
N LEU A 15 -48.43 11.83 -28.32
CA LEU A 15 -48.28 11.11 -27.07
C LEU A 15 -48.60 12.04 -25.91
N THR A 16 -49.18 11.51 -24.85
CA THR A 16 -49.30 12.25 -23.59
C THR A 16 -47.93 12.32 -22.91
N TRP A 17 -47.67 13.36 -22.12
CA TRP A 17 -46.42 13.51 -21.41
C TRP A 17 -46.15 12.39 -20.38
N ILE A 18 -47.24 11.82 -19.82
CA ILE A 18 -47.20 10.68 -18.90
C ILE A 18 -46.74 9.43 -19.65
N ALA A 19 -47.36 9.11 -20.78
CA ALA A 19 -46.97 7.98 -21.62
C ALA A 19 -45.53 8.13 -22.15
N ALA A 20 -45.09 9.35 -22.45
CA ALA A 20 -43.72 9.63 -22.84
C ALA A 20 -42.73 9.38 -21.69
N ALA A 21 -43.11 9.71 -20.46
CA ALA A 21 -42.31 9.46 -19.27
C ALA A 21 -42.12 7.95 -19.02
N GLU A 22 -43.18 7.17 -19.15
CA GLU A 22 -43.17 5.70 -19.04
C GLU A 22 -42.27 5.05 -20.11
N ILE A 23 -42.44 5.46 -21.38
CA ILE A 23 -41.61 4.93 -22.50
C ILE A 23 -40.12 5.19 -22.29
N ILE A 24 -39.75 6.33 -21.72
CA ILE A 24 -38.34 6.70 -21.48
C ILE A 24 -37.86 6.13 -20.16
N GLY A 25 -38.74 5.76 -19.23
CA GLY A 25 -38.37 5.28 -17.89
C GLY A 25 -37.96 6.41 -16.94
N VAL A 26 -38.56 7.60 -17.04
CA VAL A 26 -38.28 8.75 -16.18
C VAL A 26 -39.54 9.21 -15.45
N THR A 27 -39.37 9.96 -14.36
CA THR A 27 -40.50 10.52 -13.62
C THR A 27 -41.16 11.70 -14.37
N ASP A 28 -42.44 11.94 -14.14
CA ASP A 28 -43.20 13.09 -14.65
C ASP A 28 -42.51 14.41 -14.39
N ARG A 29 -41.90 14.58 -13.21
CA ARG A 29 -41.14 15.76 -12.83
C ARG A 29 -39.93 15.99 -13.76
N THR A 30 -39.26 14.91 -14.14
CA THR A 30 -38.12 15.00 -15.09
C THR A 30 -38.61 15.39 -16.47
N MET A 31 -39.76 14.83 -16.89
CA MET A 31 -40.37 15.13 -18.19
C MET A 31 -40.81 16.58 -18.29
N ARG A 32 -41.47 17.13 -17.25
CA ARG A 32 -41.85 18.56 -17.18
C ARG A 32 -40.62 19.47 -17.31
N ARG A 33 -39.50 19.17 -16.61
CA ARG A 33 -38.28 19.93 -16.72
C ARG A 33 -37.67 19.86 -18.12
N TRP A 34 -37.76 18.74 -18.82
CA TRP A 34 -37.29 18.62 -20.20
C TRP A 34 -38.19 19.40 -21.15
N ARG A 35 -39.50 19.40 -20.94
CA ARG A 35 -40.45 20.23 -21.70
C ARG A 35 -40.12 21.72 -21.56
N GLU A 36 -39.92 22.21 -20.32
CA GLU A 36 -39.58 23.60 -20.05
C GLU A 36 -38.23 24.01 -20.69
N ARG A 37 -37.23 23.13 -20.61
CA ARG A 37 -35.92 23.36 -21.24
C ARG A 37 -36.04 23.38 -22.77
N TRP A 38 -36.81 22.51 -23.32
CA TRP A 38 -37.09 22.50 -24.76
C TRP A 38 -37.79 23.78 -25.20
N GLN A 39 -38.77 24.25 -24.46
CA GLN A 39 -39.50 25.50 -24.77
C GLN A 39 -38.58 26.72 -24.68
N LYS A 40 -37.62 26.74 -23.75
CA LYS A 40 -36.68 27.86 -23.54
C LYS A 40 -35.49 27.85 -24.49
N HIS A 41 -34.94 26.69 -24.76
CA HIS A 41 -33.65 26.53 -25.42
C HIS A 41 -33.69 25.64 -26.68
N GLY A 42 -34.88 25.22 -27.09
CA GLY A 42 -35.02 24.31 -28.22
C GLY A 42 -34.32 22.98 -28.00
N TYR A 43 -33.77 22.46 -29.06
CA TYR A 43 -33.06 21.15 -29.04
C TYR A 43 -31.86 21.10 -28.10
N SER A 44 -31.13 22.20 -27.95
CA SER A 44 -29.99 22.33 -27.06
C SER A 44 -30.34 22.19 -25.58
N GLY A 45 -31.59 22.49 -25.18
CA GLY A 45 -32.10 22.36 -23.82
C GLY A 45 -32.17 20.92 -23.31
N LEU A 46 -32.16 19.92 -24.21
CA LEU A 46 -32.17 18.50 -23.86
C LEU A 46 -30.78 17.94 -23.54
N TRP A 47 -29.74 18.66 -23.82
CA TRP A 47 -28.38 18.25 -23.53
C TRP A 47 -28.08 18.42 -22.03
N ASP A 48 -27.40 17.44 -21.45
CA ASP A 48 -26.90 17.53 -20.08
C ASP A 48 -25.60 18.36 -20.06
N CYS A 49 -25.76 19.68 -19.90
CA CYS A 49 -24.64 20.60 -19.81
C CYS A 49 -23.70 20.38 -18.61
N ARG A 50 -24.07 19.52 -17.66
CA ARG A 50 -23.23 19.22 -16.49
C ARG A 50 -22.00 18.39 -16.85
N LYS A 51 -22.13 17.50 -17.84
CA LYS A 51 -21.06 16.56 -18.23
C LYS A 51 -19.83 17.22 -18.86
N LYS A 52 -19.93 18.48 -19.30
CA LYS A 52 -18.81 19.20 -19.96
C LYS A 52 -18.34 20.44 -19.23
N ARG A 53 -18.91 20.76 -18.08
CA ARG A 53 -18.41 21.89 -17.28
C ARG A 53 -17.18 21.46 -16.49
N PRO A 54 -16.02 22.13 -16.67
CA PRO A 54 -14.87 21.90 -15.81
C PRO A 54 -15.26 22.23 -14.36
N SER A 55 -14.80 21.42 -13.42
CA SER A 55 -15.04 21.69 -11.99
C SER A 55 -14.40 23.04 -11.62
N PRO A 56 -15.09 23.91 -10.84
CA PRO A 56 -14.51 25.15 -10.35
C PRO A 56 -13.32 24.90 -9.40
N LYS A 57 -13.19 23.68 -8.89
CA LYS A 57 -12.07 23.21 -8.04
C LYS A 57 -10.96 22.54 -8.87
N ARG A 58 -10.96 22.69 -10.19
CA ARG A 58 -9.92 22.09 -11.04
C ARG A 58 -8.60 22.82 -10.79
N VAL A 59 -7.58 22.06 -10.46
CA VAL A 59 -6.21 22.59 -10.31
C VAL A 59 -5.71 23.12 -11.66
N PRO A 60 -5.08 24.29 -11.71
CA PRO A 60 -4.44 24.85 -12.92
C PRO A 60 -3.42 23.87 -13.51
N VAL A 61 -3.28 23.89 -14.84
CA VAL A 61 -2.38 22.98 -15.55
C VAL A 61 -0.92 23.22 -15.15
N GLU A 62 -0.54 24.48 -14.94
CA GLU A 62 0.80 24.87 -14.50
C GLU A 62 1.22 24.21 -13.19
N GLN A 63 0.32 24.18 -12.19
CA GLN A 63 0.56 23.53 -10.91
C GLN A 63 0.63 22.01 -11.04
N LEU A 64 -0.16 21.42 -11.94
CA LEU A 64 -0.08 19.99 -12.25
C LEU A 64 1.29 19.66 -12.87
N GLU A 65 1.73 20.44 -13.85
CA GLU A 65 3.02 20.24 -14.50
C GLU A 65 4.17 20.39 -13.52
N GLN A 66 4.14 21.38 -12.63
CA GLN A 66 5.12 21.55 -11.57
C GLN A 66 5.24 20.31 -10.68
N VAL A 67 4.12 19.75 -10.23
CA VAL A 67 4.10 18.53 -9.40
C VAL A 67 4.67 17.33 -10.16
N LEU A 68 4.32 17.17 -11.44
CA LEU A 68 4.83 16.08 -12.27
C LEU A 68 6.33 16.21 -12.54
N GLN A 69 6.83 17.43 -12.75
CA GLN A 69 8.24 17.71 -12.96
C GLN A 69 9.06 17.42 -11.71
N LEU A 70 8.63 17.91 -10.54
CA LEU A 70 9.27 17.61 -9.26
C LEU A 70 9.39 16.09 -9.01
N TYR A 71 8.33 15.35 -9.31
CA TYR A 71 8.38 13.90 -9.17
C TYR A 71 9.40 13.26 -10.10
N ARG A 72 9.49 13.69 -11.38
CA ARG A 72 10.42 13.11 -12.37
C ARG A 72 11.88 13.42 -12.06
N GLU A 73 12.17 14.63 -11.60
CA GLU A 73 13.54 15.12 -11.45
C GLU A 73 14.14 14.82 -10.09
N GLN A 74 13.35 14.94 -9.01
CA GLN A 74 13.88 14.89 -7.65
C GLN A 74 13.35 13.70 -6.83
N TYR A 75 12.17 13.18 -7.15
CA TYR A 75 11.47 12.20 -6.31
C TYR A 75 11.00 10.96 -7.09
N PHE A 76 11.66 10.64 -8.20
CA PHE A 76 11.25 9.57 -9.14
C PHE A 76 11.15 8.18 -8.49
N ASP A 77 11.83 7.95 -7.40
CA ASP A 77 11.93 6.70 -6.65
C ASP A 77 11.10 6.70 -5.35
N PHE A 78 10.50 7.85 -4.99
CA PHE A 78 9.67 7.94 -3.80
C PHE A 78 8.31 7.27 -4.01
N ASN A 79 7.78 6.66 -2.94
CA ASN A 79 6.37 6.31 -2.97
C ASN A 79 5.51 7.57 -2.89
N VAL A 80 4.27 7.47 -3.40
CA VAL A 80 3.35 8.61 -3.49
C VAL A 80 3.10 9.30 -2.15
N ARG A 81 3.15 8.57 -1.04
CA ARG A 81 2.91 9.13 0.29
C ARG A 81 4.07 9.99 0.76
N HIS A 82 5.29 9.49 0.65
CA HIS A 82 6.49 10.26 0.94
C HIS A 82 6.63 11.50 0.04
N PHE A 83 6.33 11.33 -1.25
CA PHE A 83 6.32 12.47 -2.16
C PHE A 83 5.29 13.54 -1.74
N HIS A 84 4.08 13.13 -1.37
CA HIS A 84 3.05 14.04 -0.88
C HIS A 84 3.50 14.79 0.40
N GLU A 85 4.15 14.10 1.33
CA GLU A 85 4.72 14.71 2.55
C GLU A 85 5.79 15.75 2.17
N LYS A 86 6.67 15.43 1.19
CA LYS A 86 7.69 16.37 0.70
C LYS A 86 7.12 17.55 -0.07
N LEU A 87 6.03 17.37 -0.82
CA LEU A 87 5.33 18.50 -1.46
C LEU A 87 4.84 19.51 -0.43
N VAL A 88 4.34 19.06 0.70
CA VAL A 88 3.87 19.94 1.78
C VAL A 88 5.05 20.54 2.56
N GLU A 89 6.02 19.72 3.01
CA GLU A 89 7.11 20.14 3.90
C GLU A 89 8.15 21.04 3.22
N VAL A 90 8.50 20.74 1.97
CA VAL A 90 9.63 21.38 1.27
C VAL A 90 9.18 22.39 0.22
N HIS A 91 8.09 22.10 -0.47
CA HIS A 91 7.62 22.92 -1.60
C HIS A 91 6.38 23.76 -1.28
N ASP A 92 5.81 23.65 -0.08
CA ASP A 92 4.59 24.36 0.36
C ASP A 92 3.39 24.16 -0.59
N ILE A 93 3.29 22.97 -1.20
CA ILE A 93 2.22 22.61 -2.14
C ILE A 93 1.18 21.74 -1.42
N HIS A 94 0.01 22.31 -1.13
CA HIS A 94 -1.06 21.69 -0.35
C HIS A 94 -2.17 21.07 -1.20
N PHE A 95 -1.87 20.00 -1.93
CA PHE A 95 -2.90 19.20 -2.60
C PHE A 95 -3.29 17.98 -1.76
N SER A 96 -4.50 17.46 -1.99
CA SER A 96 -4.88 16.20 -1.32
C SER A 96 -4.05 15.03 -1.86
N TYR A 97 -3.72 14.10 -0.97
CA TYR A 97 -3.03 12.85 -1.35
C TYR A 97 -3.71 12.13 -2.52
N SER A 98 -5.05 12.08 -2.52
CA SER A 98 -5.82 11.42 -3.58
C SER A 98 -5.65 12.10 -4.93
N TRP A 99 -5.55 13.43 -4.94
CA TRP A 99 -5.32 14.19 -6.15
C TRP A 99 -3.90 13.94 -6.70
N VAL A 100 -2.86 14.05 -5.86
CA VAL A 100 -1.46 13.80 -6.25
C VAL A 100 -1.32 12.37 -6.80
N LYS A 101 -1.87 11.38 -6.10
CA LYS A 101 -1.85 9.99 -6.54
C LYS A 101 -2.50 9.81 -7.91
N THR A 102 -3.66 10.42 -8.15
CA THR A 102 -4.38 10.32 -9.42
C THR A 102 -3.58 10.99 -10.54
N ALA A 103 -3.03 12.17 -10.30
CA ALA A 103 -2.20 12.89 -11.26
C ALA A 103 -0.98 12.07 -11.71
N LEU A 104 -0.23 11.49 -10.76
CA LEU A 104 0.92 10.64 -11.06
C LEU A 104 0.52 9.35 -11.81
N GLN A 105 -0.64 8.78 -11.49
CA GLN A 105 -1.13 7.57 -12.17
C GLN A 105 -1.63 7.87 -13.60
N GLU A 106 -2.26 9.01 -13.82
CA GLU A 106 -2.71 9.44 -15.16
C GLU A 106 -1.53 9.82 -16.04
N ALA A 107 -0.50 10.41 -15.46
CA ALA A 107 0.77 10.69 -16.14
C ALA A 107 1.63 9.42 -16.38
N GLY A 108 1.20 8.24 -15.93
CA GLY A 108 1.93 6.98 -16.12
C GLY A 108 3.21 6.84 -15.27
N LEU A 109 3.47 7.78 -14.35
CA LEU A 109 4.66 7.77 -13.50
C LEU A 109 4.56 6.75 -12.37
N VAL A 110 3.34 6.43 -11.94
CA VAL A 110 3.08 5.45 -10.88
C VAL A 110 2.04 4.43 -11.34
N LYS A 111 2.34 3.16 -11.17
CA LYS A 111 1.42 2.08 -11.57
C LYS A 111 0.19 2.02 -10.67
N ARG A 112 -0.99 1.85 -11.25
CA ARG A 112 -2.21 1.55 -10.48
C ARG A 112 -2.11 0.17 -9.84
N ARG A 113 -2.21 0.10 -8.52
CA ARG A 113 -2.26 -1.19 -7.82
C ARG A 113 -3.58 -1.89 -8.12
N LYS A 114 -3.52 -3.15 -8.56
CA LYS A 114 -4.72 -4.00 -8.69
C LYS A 114 -5.41 -4.09 -7.33
N LYS A 115 -6.73 -3.91 -7.29
CA LYS A 115 -7.49 -4.10 -6.05
C LYS A 115 -7.31 -5.56 -5.60
N PRO A 116 -6.87 -5.81 -4.36
CA PRO A 116 -6.84 -7.17 -3.83
C PRO A 116 -8.28 -7.69 -3.74
N GLY A 117 -8.47 -9.00 -4.00
CA GLY A 117 -9.79 -9.63 -3.86
C GLY A 117 -10.37 -9.43 -2.46
N SER A 118 -11.72 -9.37 -2.37
CA SER A 118 -12.48 -8.82 -1.24
C SER A 118 -12.44 -9.60 0.09
N HIS A 119 -11.82 -10.78 0.20
CA HIS A 119 -12.07 -11.66 1.34
C HIS A 119 -10.82 -12.19 2.07
N ARG A 120 -9.89 -11.30 2.42
CA ARG A 120 -8.79 -11.70 3.31
C ARG A 120 -9.07 -11.26 4.74
N LYS A 121 -9.57 -12.18 5.58
CA LYS A 121 -9.65 -11.95 7.03
C LYS A 121 -8.23 -11.78 7.58
N ARG A 122 -7.95 -10.63 8.17
CA ARG A 122 -6.69 -10.42 8.90
C ARG A 122 -6.76 -11.19 10.20
N ARG A 123 -5.72 -11.94 10.53
CA ARG A 123 -5.57 -12.53 11.86
C ARG A 123 -5.57 -11.41 12.90
N PRO A 124 -6.31 -11.54 14.01
CA PRO A 124 -6.23 -10.60 15.12
C PRO A 124 -4.79 -10.52 15.66
N ARG A 125 -4.39 -9.38 16.16
CA ARG A 125 -3.10 -9.20 16.83
C ARG A 125 -3.07 -9.97 18.15
N ARG A 126 -1.87 -10.30 18.61
CA ARG A 126 -1.71 -10.78 19.98
C ARG A 126 -2.05 -9.64 20.95
N PRO A 127 -2.67 -9.97 22.11
CA PRO A 127 -3.14 -8.94 23.04
C PRO A 127 -2.01 -8.19 23.76
N LEU A 128 -0.87 -8.86 24.01
CA LEU A 128 0.20 -8.30 24.81
C LEU A 128 1.53 -8.28 24.02
N PRO A 129 2.39 -7.25 24.26
CA PRO A 129 3.75 -7.20 23.75
C PRO A 129 4.56 -8.44 24.18
N GLY A 130 5.48 -8.89 23.32
CA GLY A 130 6.32 -10.06 23.59
C GLY A 130 5.63 -11.42 23.45
N MET A 131 4.30 -11.49 23.25
CA MET A 131 3.62 -12.76 23.00
C MET A 131 4.03 -13.37 21.65
N MET A 132 4.31 -12.55 20.67
CA MET A 132 4.77 -13.01 19.36
C MET A 132 5.59 -11.93 18.67
N LEU A 133 6.80 -12.26 18.31
CA LEU A 133 7.63 -11.44 17.46
C LEU A 133 7.63 -11.98 16.03
N HIS A 134 7.76 -11.07 15.09
CA HIS A 134 7.96 -11.36 13.68
C HIS A 134 9.40 -11.04 13.32
N ILE A 135 10.06 -11.93 12.58
CA ILE A 135 11.35 -11.69 11.98
C ILE A 135 11.27 -11.82 10.46
N ASP A 136 11.88 -10.93 9.73
CA ASP A 136 11.91 -10.93 8.27
C ASP A 136 13.20 -10.29 7.76
N GLY A 137 13.78 -10.86 6.70
CA GLY A 137 14.90 -10.30 5.97
C GLY A 137 14.41 -9.66 4.66
N SER A 138 14.99 -8.53 4.27
CA SER A 138 14.69 -7.87 3.01
C SER A 138 15.98 -7.54 2.28
N LYS A 139 16.20 -8.23 1.17
CA LYS A 139 17.37 -8.05 0.30
C LYS A 139 17.12 -6.95 -0.72
N HIS A 140 17.98 -5.92 -0.70
CA HIS A 140 17.88 -4.79 -1.62
C HIS A 140 19.22 -4.07 -1.82
N ARG A 141 19.32 -3.22 -2.85
CA ARG A 141 20.45 -2.30 -3.06
C ARG A 141 20.18 -1.01 -2.28
N TRP A 142 20.60 -0.98 -1.01
CA TRP A 142 20.27 0.10 -0.09
C TRP A 142 21.00 1.42 -0.33
N PHE A 143 22.20 1.36 -0.92
CA PHE A 143 23.11 2.51 -1.01
C PHE A 143 23.39 3.00 -2.44
N GLY A 144 22.58 2.55 -3.44
CA GLY A 144 22.79 2.92 -4.84
C GLY A 144 24.04 2.29 -5.48
N ASP A 145 24.79 1.48 -4.73
CA ASP A 145 25.92 0.70 -5.22
C ASP A 145 25.44 -0.62 -5.87
N GLN A 146 26.35 -1.38 -6.46
CA GLN A 146 26.05 -2.69 -7.06
C GLN A 146 25.81 -3.78 -6.00
N ARG A 147 26.16 -3.53 -4.73
CA ARG A 147 26.04 -4.49 -3.65
C ARG A 147 24.61 -4.57 -3.14
N GLN A 148 24.19 -5.77 -2.80
CA GLN A 148 22.93 -6.03 -2.13
C GLN A 148 23.20 -6.29 -0.65
N TYR A 149 22.44 -5.64 0.20
CA TYR A 149 22.44 -5.84 1.64
C TYR A 149 21.08 -6.38 2.07
N GLU A 150 21.04 -7.01 3.20
CA GLU A 150 19.84 -7.59 3.77
C GLU A 150 19.47 -6.87 5.05
N LEU A 151 18.30 -6.23 5.07
CA LEU A 151 17.76 -5.59 6.26
C LEU A 151 17.01 -6.64 7.07
N ILE A 152 17.55 -7.00 8.25
CA ILE A 152 16.88 -7.88 9.21
C ILE A 152 16.07 -7.02 10.16
N VAL A 153 14.78 -7.31 10.26
CA VAL A 153 13.84 -6.59 11.13
C VAL A 153 13.14 -7.57 12.06
N VAL A 154 13.12 -7.24 13.35
CA VAL A 154 12.30 -7.93 14.35
C VAL A 154 11.28 -6.95 14.91
N LEU A 155 10.00 -7.30 14.81
CA LEU A 155 8.90 -6.45 15.28
C LEU A 155 7.91 -7.22 16.14
N ASP A 156 7.26 -6.52 17.05
CA ASP A 156 6.21 -7.07 17.90
C ASP A 156 4.86 -7.12 17.17
N ASP A 157 4.12 -8.23 17.33
CA ASP A 157 2.80 -8.43 16.70
C ASP A 157 1.72 -7.54 17.30
N ALA A 158 1.75 -7.28 18.59
CA ALA A 158 0.74 -6.51 19.30
C ALA A 158 0.83 -5.02 18.97
N THR A 159 2.01 -4.45 19.12
CA THR A 159 2.27 -3.01 19.01
C THR A 159 2.73 -2.57 17.62
N SER A 160 3.34 -3.48 16.86
CA SER A 160 4.11 -3.19 15.63
C SER A 160 5.37 -2.36 15.88
N GLU A 161 5.84 -2.30 17.11
CA GLU A 161 7.11 -1.70 17.49
C GLU A 161 8.26 -2.54 16.91
N ILE A 162 9.26 -1.86 16.36
CA ILE A 162 10.48 -2.50 15.86
C ILE A 162 11.44 -2.64 17.04
N TYR A 163 11.73 -3.88 17.41
CA TYR A 163 12.69 -4.19 18.48
C TYR A 163 14.12 -4.27 17.98
N TYR A 164 14.26 -4.61 16.68
CA TYR A 164 15.57 -4.70 16.03
C TYR A 164 15.46 -4.37 14.55
N ALA A 165 16.40 -3.60 14.03
CA ALA A 165 16.53 -3.34 12.61
C ALA A 165 18.01 -3.10 12.29
N GLN A 166 18.62 -3.97 11.48
CA GLN A 166 20.03 -3.84 11.10
C GLN A 166 20.27 -4.31 9.66
N LEU A 167 21.11 -3.57 8.93
CA LEU A 167 21.61 -3.94 7.62
C LEU A 167 22.81 -4.88 7.78
N MET A 168 22.72 -6.02 7.08
CA MET A 168 23.76 -7.05 7.05
C MET A 168 24.16 -7.35 5.59
N GLU A 169 25.32 -7.91 5.37
CA GLU A 169 25.73 -8.35 4.03
C GLU A 169 24.87 -9.51 3.53
N ALA A 170 24.51 -10.43 4.42
CA ALA A 170 23.65 -11.56 4.11
C ALA A 170 22.90 -12.05 5.36
N GLU A 171 21.70 -12.56 5.14
CA GLU A 171 20.96 -13.32 6.15
C GLU A 171 21.61 -14.69 6.37
N SER A 172 21.96 -14.99 7.59
CA SER A 172 22.62 -16.22 8.01
C SER A 172 22.15 -16.63 9.40
N THR A 173 22.41 -17.88 9.79
CA THR A 173 22.15 -18.34 11.18
C THR A 173 22.81 -17.41 12.20
N ARG A 174 24.05 -16.96 11.93
CA ARG A 174 24.79 -16.05 12.83
C ARG A 174 24.10 -14.69 12.96
N THR A 175 23.71 -14.07 11.85
CA THR A 175 23.07 -12.75 11.87
C THR A 175 21.69 -12.80 12.53
N ILE A 176 20.93 -13.86 12.34
CA ILE A 176 19.66 -14.12 13.03
C ILE A 176 19.89 -14.28 14.55
N MET A 177 20.91 -15.05 14.98
CA MET A 177 21.22 -15.26 16.40
C MET A 177 21.65 -13.94 17.06
N ILE A 178 22.40 -13.09 16.38
CA ILE A 178 22.76 -11.75 16.88
C ILE A 178 21.50 -10.91 17.08
N ALA A 179 20.60 -10.86 16.09
CA ALA A 179 19.35 -10.11 16.18
C ALA A 179 18.48 -10.57 17.34
N LEU A 180 18.31 -11.89 17.51
CA LEU A 180 17.52 -12.46 18.59
C LEU A 180 18.15 -12.21 19.97
N ARG A 181 19.48 -12.30 20.06
CA ARG A 181 20.22 -11.99 21.29
C ARG A 181 20.02 -10.53 21.71
N GLU A 182 20.21 -9.58 20.82
CA GLU A 182 20.02 -8.14 21.13
C GLU A 182 18.57 -7.84 21.56
N VAL A 183 17.58 -8.49 20.93
CA VAL A 183 16.19 -8.36 21.34
C VAL A 183 15.97 -8.93 22.76
N ILE A 184 16.51 -10.10 23.06
CA ILE A 184 16.37 -10.73 24.39
C ILE A 184 17.08 -9.91 25.47
N GLU A 185 18.26 -9.41 25.18
CA GLU A 185 19.02 -8.57 26.12
C GLU A 185 18.33 -7.22 26.42
N SER A 186 17.64 -6.63 25.41
CA SER A 186 17.00 -5.31 25.56
C SER A 186 15.55 -5.37 26.02
N LYS A 187 14.78 -6.38 25.61
CA LYS A 187 13.33 -6.48 25.86
C LYS A 187 12.92 -7.69 26.69
N GLY A 188 13.84 -8.62 26.93
CA GLY A 188 13.57 -9.87 27.63
C GLY A 188 13.13 -11.01 26.72
N VAL A 189 12.90 -12.18 27.34
CA VAL A 189 12.47 -13.39 26.63
C VAL A 189 11.01 -13.25 26.20
N PHE A 190 10.72 -13.57 24.95
CA PHE A 190 9.38 -13.50 24.33
C PHE A 190 8.78 -14.90 24.15
N CYS A 191 7.45 -15.02 23.94
CA CYS A 191 6.77 -16.32 23.93
C CYS A 191 6.89 -17.09 22.61
N SER A 192 6.89 -16.40 21.46
CA SER A 192 6.92 -17.07 20.16
C SER A 192 7.53 -16.20 19.06
N LEU A 193 8.23 -16.86 18.11
CA LEU A 193 8.80 -16.26 16.92
C LEU A 193 8.04 -16.72 15.69
N TYR A 194 7.58 -15.77 14.89
CA TYR A 194 6.95 -15.99 13.60
C TYR A 194 7.93 -15.62 12.48
N SER A 195 8.34 -16.61 11.70
CA SER A 195 9.32 -16.41 10.62
C SER A 195 8.88 -17.08 9.32
N ASP A 196 9.60 -16.84 8.25
CA ASP A 196 9.47 -17.63 7.04
C ASP A 196 10.05 -19.05 7.24
N ARG A 197 10.05 -19.85 6.18
CA ARG A 197 10.55 -21.22 6.19
C ARG A 197 11.96 -21.32 5.60
N ALA A 198 12.77 -20.26 5.74
CA ALA A 198 14.16 -20.30 5.30
C ALA A 198 14.95 -21.36 6.11
N GLY A 199 16.00 -21.91 5.50
CA GLY A 199 16.73 -23.06 6.03
C GLY A 199 17.41 -22.83 7.38
N HIS A 200 17.64 -21.60 7.78
CA HIS A 200 18.15 -21.27 9.13
C HIS A 200 17.06 -21.32 10.21
N PHE A 201 15.77 -21.17 9.85
CA PHE A 201 14.67 -21.30 10.79
C PHE A 201 14.10 -22.72 10.83
N PHE A 202 13.87 -23.33 9.66
CA PHE A 202 13.18 -24.63 9.59
C PHE A 202 13.82 -25.57 8.58
N VAL A 203 13.78 -26.86 8.90
CA VAL A 203 14.07 -27.91 7.92
C VAL A 203 12.79 -28.23 7.17
N THR A 204 12.82 -28.07 5.83
CA THR A 204 11.70 -28.42 4.96
C THR A 204 12.15 -29.53 4.01
N PRO A 205 11.58 -30.78 4.10
CA PRO A 205 12.05 -31.94 3.34
C PRO A 205 11.95 -31.73 1.82
N LYS A 206 10.83 -31.18 1.35
CA LYS A 206 10.60 -30.84 -0.06
C LYS A 206 9.89 -29.52 -0.20
N ARG A 207 10.09 -28.85 -1.34
CA ARG A 207 9.43 -27.58 -1.66
C ARG A 207 7.90 -27.75 -1.67
N GLY A 208 7.21 -27.01 -0.81
CA GLY A 208 5.74 -27.05 -0.68
C GLY A 208 5.22 -27.92 0.47
N GLU A 209 6.04 -28.77 1.04
CA GLU A 209 5.67 -29.60 2.20
C GLU A 209 5.65 -28.81 3.51
N ARG A 210 5.14 -29.45 4.56
CA ARG A 210 5.20 -28.89 5.92
C ARG A 210 6.62 -29.00 6.46
N VAL A 211 6.97 -28.06 7.33
CA VAL A 211 8.26 -28.08 8.03
C VAL A 211 8.36 -29.30 8.94
N ASP A 212 9.56 -29.86 9.04
CA ASP A 212 9.85 -30.93 9.98
C ASP A 212 10.20 -30.32 11.34
N LEU A 213 9.29 -30.42 12.28
CA LEU A 213 9.48 -29.92 13.65
C LEU A 213 10.31 -30.87 14.52
N THR A 214 10.56 -32.12 14.06
CA THR A 214 11.36 -33.09 14.81
C THR A 214 12.85 -32.87 14.64
N ARG A 215 13.26 -32.13 13.59
CA ARG A 215 14.65 -31.78 13.29
C ARG A 215 14.87 -30.26 13.42
N PRO A 216 15.06 -29.75 14.63
CA PRO A 216 15.28 -28.32 14.80
C PRO A 216 16.61 -27.88 14.21
N THR A 217 16.63 -26.69 13.59
CA THR A 217 17.86 -25.99 13.16
C THR A 217 18.66 -25.51 14.38
N GLN A 218 19.84 -24.92 14.18
CA GLN A 218 20.58 -24.29 15.28
C GLN A 218 19.76 -23.19 15.97
N VAL A 219 19.10 -22.32 15.19
CA VAL A 219 18.18 -21.30 15.75
C VAL A 219 17.04 -21.96 16.50
N GLY A 220 16.45 -23.03 15.90
CA GLY A 220 15.34 -23.76 16.52
C GLY A 220 15.71 -24.36 17.87
N ARG A 221 16.90 -24.97 18.00
CA ARG A 221 17.39 -25.53 19.26
C ARG A 221 17.60 -24.45 20.33
N ALA A 222 18.27 -23.37 19.99
CA ALA A 222 18.52 -22.27 20.93
C ALA A 222 17.20 -21.65 21.44
N LEU A 223 16.23 -21.45 20.56
CA LEU A 223 14.92 -20.93 20.95
C LEU A 223 14.11 -21.92 21.78
N GLN A 224 14.24 -23.21 21.49
CA GLN A 224 13.61 -24.27 22.27
C GLN A 224 14.16 -24.35 23.71
N GLU A 225 15.47 -24.20 23.89
CA GLU A 225 16.11 -24.11 25.22
C GLU A 225 15.60 -22.92 26.03
N LEU A 226 15.29 -21.82 25.38
CA LEU A 226 14.72 -20.61 26.00
C LEU A 226 13.19 -20.68 26.16
N GLY A 227 12.56 -21.79 25.80
CA GLY A 227 11.11 -21.95 25.87
C GLY A 227 10.32 -21.15 24.81
N ILE A 228 10.99 -20.63 23.78
CA ILE A 228 10.39 -19.81 22.73
C ILE A 228 9.85 -20.71 21.60
N ARG A 229 8.56 -20.61 21.32
CA ARG A 229 7.92 -21.41 20.28
C ARG A 229 8.11 -20.79 18.90
N MET A 230 8.62 -21.54 17.93
CA MET A 230 8.71 -21.13 16.54
C MET A 230 7.43 -21.42 15.75
N ILE A 231 6.98 -20.48 14.94
CA ILE A 231 5.76 -20.57 14.12
C ILE A 231 6.11 -20.30 12.65
N PRO A 232 6.00 -21.31 11.76
CA PRO A 232 6.32 -21.14 10.35
C PRO A 232 5.21 -20.45 9.57
N ALA A 233 5.59 -19.52 8.68
CA ALA A 233 4.69 -18.87 7.74
C ALA A 233 4.52 -19.73 6.47
N TYR A 234 3.29 -20.19 6.19
CA TYR A 234 3.01 -21.00 5.00
C TYR A 234 2.58 -20.20 3.77
N SER A 235 2.40 -18.89 3.88
CA SER A 235 2.05 -18.04 2.75
C SER A 235 2.66 -16.65 2.86
N PRO A 236 2.94 -15.98 1.72
CA PRO A 236 3.40 -14.59 1.71
C PRO A 236 2.42 -13.63 2.42
N GLN A 237 1.12 -13.92 2.33
CA GLN A 237 0.08 -13.12 2.98
C GLN A 237 0.11 -13.21 4.51
N ALA A 238 0.59 -14.32 5.04
CA ALA A 238 0.75 -14.54 6.47
C ALA A 238 1.82 -13.61 7.07
N ARG A 239 2.79 -13.15 6.25
CA ARG A 239 3.86 -12.20 6.61
C ARG A 239 3.49 -10.72 6.36
N GLY A 240 2.23 -10.43 6.05
CA GLY A 240 1.79 -9.09 5.59
C GLY A 240 2.10 -7.93 6.55
N ARG A 241 2.48 -8.18 7.79
CA ARG A 241 2.92 -7.13 8.74
C ARG A 241 4.37 -6.74 8.53
N ASN A 242 5.26 -7.70 8.33
CA ASN A 242 6.66 -7.46 8.05
C ASN A 242 6.86 -6.80 6.69
N ILE A 243 6.12 -7.27 5.67
CA ILE A 243 6.16 -6.70 4.32
C ILE A 243 5.85 -5.19 4.32
N CYS A 244 4.99 -4.70 5.23
CA CYS A 244 4.72 -3.26 5.33
C CYS A 244 5.93 -2.46 5.83
N VAL A 245 6.69 -2.98 6.79
CA VAL A 245 7.88 -2.31 7.34
C VAL A 245 9.04 -2.36 6.34
N THR A 246 9.31 -3.54 5.79
CA THR A 246 10.37 -3.72 4.79
C THR A 246 10.03 -3.00 3.48
N ALA A 247 8.76 -3.02 3.03
CA ALA A 247 8.33 -2.25 1.86
C ALA A 247 8.34 -0.74 2.10
N ALA A 248 8.08 -0.25 3.29
CA ALA A 248 8.24 1.15 3.63
C ALA A 248 9.72 1.56 3.65
N ALA A 249 10.58 0.70 4.18
CA ALA A 249 12.03 0.92 4.17
C ALA A 249 12.62 0.83 2.74
N THR A 250 12.14 -0.09 1.88
CA THR A 250 12.60 -0.21 0.49
C THR A 250 11.95 0.79 -0.47
N ALA A 251 10.75 1.29 -0.17
CA ALA A 251 10.04 2.25 -1.02
C ALA A 251 10.37 3.72 -0.68
N GLY A 252 11.00 3.96 0.46
CA GLY A 252 11.54 5.26 0.80
C GLY A 252 13.05 5.22 0.61
N ASN A 253 13.51 5.60 -0.58
CA ASN A 253 14.92 5.58 -0.92
C ASN A 253 15.84 6.17 0.15
N ASP A 254 17.11 5.78 0.07
CA ASP A 254 18.24 6.13 0.91
C ASP A 254 18.25 7.55 1.52
N ALA A 255 17.77 8.55 0.80
CA ALA A 255 17.71 9.93 1.27
C ALA A 255 16.60 10.19 2.31
N ALA A 256 15.44 9.55 2.19
CA ALA A 256 14.33 9.70 3.15
C ALA A 256 14.60 8.91 4.43
N TYR A 257 15.23 7.74 4.31
CA TYR A 257 15.63 6.91 5.45
C TYR A 257 16.75 7.56 6.27
N ARG A 258 17.72 8.20 5.63
CA ARG A 258 18.81 8.97 6.30
C ARG A 258 18.30 10.21 7.04
N ARG A 259 17.14 10.77 6.65
CA ARG A 259 16.55 11.96 7.26
C ARG A 259 15.56 11.66 8.38
N GLN A 260 14.99 10.45 8.43
CA GLN A 260 14.18 10.02 9.56
C GLN A 260 15.08 9.36 10.59
N GLN A 261 15.26 10.01 11.71
CA GLN A 261 16.15 9.69 12.86
C GLN A 261 15.82 8.36 13.57
N THR A 262 15.51 7.29 12.86
CA THR A 262 15.54 5.95 13.42
C THR A 262 16.98 5.46 13.23
N PRO A 263 17.77 5.20 14.28
CA PRO A 263 19.14 4.76 14.12
C PRO A 263 19.16 3.37 13.51
N VAL A 264 19.32 3.30 12.20
CA VAL A 264 19.81 2.07 11.57
C VAL A 264 21.28 1.99 11.90
N VAL A 265 21.59 1.22 12.92
CA VAL A 265 22.98 1.02 13.31
C VAL A 265 23.62 0.09 12.28
N TRP A 266 24.38 0.68 11.36
CA TRP A 266 25.29 -0.11 10.53
C TRP A 266 26.43 -0.59 11.42
N ARG A 267 26.53 -1.90 11.67
CA ARG A 267 27.72 -2.53 12.25
C ARG A 267 28.32 -3.43 11.19
N PRO A 268 29.58 -3.19 10.76
CA PRO A 268 30.31 -4.15 9.95
C PRO A 268 30.39 -5.47 10.72
N THR A 269 30.14 -6.57 10.04
CA THR A 269 30.31 -7.92 10.60
C THR A 269 31.77 -8.04 11.03
N PRO A 270 32.10 -8.36 12.28
CA PRO A 270 33.46 -8.68 12.65
C PRO A 270 33.92 -9.89 11.83
N VAL A 271 35.07 -9.75 11.18
CA VAL A 271 35.74 -10.78 10.38
C VAL A 271 36.08 -11.98 11.26
#